data_53d565d6c6dec2a929a5aadb17d29b05
#
_entry.id   53d565d6c6dec2a929a5aadb17d29b05
#
_cell.length_a   1.000
_cell.length_b   1.000
_cell.length_c   1.000
_cell.angle_alpha   90.00
_cell.angle_beta   90.00
_cell.angle_gamma   90.00
#
_symmetry.space_group_name_H-M   'P 1'
#
loop_
_entity.id
_entity.type
_entity.pdbx_description
1 polymer ?
#
loop_
_entity_poly.entity_id
_entity_poly.type
_entity_poly.pdbx_seq_one_letter_code
_entity_poly.pdbx_strand_id
1 'polypeptide(L)'
;MSNRPKFTATILTFFLIICFTFSWLFSHVFSENARFENFAESIFEKEVSGNALNLHYSLAYPEKQGISRPRATLGTIHPNNEKASAQCQEYVKKLKNFSQSKLSTSNRLTLDLLLLYYHTEASLGDNYLLEEPLSPSLGIQAQLPVLLAEYSFYTNQDITDYLNLLCSTKEYFQSILAFEQTKSDAGFFMCDETLERIQDQCRAFIQNPDSNYMLEIFSQKLKAYGKLSEKDQEQLNLTHKQILKEKVLPAYQTLIEGLEQLRGTGKNTGGLVNFSGGKEYYQYLLKSQVGIYIPVEKLEKRLTQQLSTDSQEISELLKQHPQLLTLLNEKTDLPDMEPTRIMELLGKNIRQDFPSTASVDFEIRSVHKSMEEFLSPAFYLTPPMDTGAPNVIYINHGRQISNLELFTTLAHEGFPGHLYQTVYFGRQSPSHIRYLIDYSGYVEGWATYVESYAYDYAADYLSAGTLSSQEASACTRLSWLNRSVNLCIYSLLDVGIHYHG
;
A
#
# COMPACT_ATOMS: atom_id res chain seq x y z
N MET A 1 51.91 -34.73 -47.92
CA MET A 1 50.64 -34.22 -48.42
C MET A 1 49.76 -33.89 -47.22
N SER A 2 49.77 -32.72 -46.89
CA SER A 2 48.84 -31.60 -46.79
C SER A 2 47.74 -31.77 -45.73
N ASN A 3 48.08 -31.34 -44.50
CA ASN A 3 47.09 -31.12 -43.37
C ASN A 3 46.45 -29.73 -43.42
N ARG A 4 46.49 -29.02 -44.53
CA ARG A 4 46.00 -27.60 -44.66
C ARG A 4 44.48 -27.41 -44.66
N PRO A 5 43.59 -28.30 -45.16
CA PRO A 5 42.15 -27.99 -45.19
C PRO A 5 41.44 -28.11 -43.84
N LYS A 6 41.93 -28.91 -42.89
CA LYS A 6 41.31 -29.06 -41.56
C LYS A 6 41.58 -27.85 -40.67
N PHE A 7 42.74 -27.23 -40.73
CA PHE A 7 43.12 -26.08 -39.92
C PHE A 7 42.37 -24.80 -40.37
N THR A 8 42.18 -24.60 -41.67
CA THR A 8 41.40 -23.50 -42.21
C THR A 8 39.90 -23.61 -41.87
N ALA A 9 39.33 -24.84 -41.88
CA ALA A 9 37.96 -25.08 -41.47
C ALA A 9 37.73 -24.76 -39.98
N THR A 10 38.66 -25.16 -39.11
CA THR A 10 38.58 -24.89 -37.66
C THR A 10 38.67 -23.39 -37.35
N ILE A 11 39.54 -22.63 -38.03
CA ILE A 11 39.67 -21.19 -37.88
C ILE A 11 38.39 -20.49 -38.36
N LEU A 12 37.80 -20.91 -39.48
CA LEU A 12 36.57 -20.36 -40.03
C LEU A 12 35.38 -20.59 -39.07
N THR A 13 35.27 -21.79 -38.51
CA THR A 13 34.24 -22.13 -37.52
C THR A 13 34.38 -21.30 -36.25
N PHE A 14 35.60 -21.12 -35.76
CA PHE A 14 35.87 -20.29 -34.58
C PHE A 14 35.54 -18.81 -34.82
N PHE A 15 35.87 -18.29 -36.01
CA PHE A 15 35.52 -16.92 -36.41
C PHE A 15 34.02 -16.75 -36.57
N LEU A 16 33.29 -17.70 -37.14
CA LEU A 16 31.81 -17.68 -37.22
C LEU A 16 31.16 -17.74 -35.85
N ILE A 17 31.69 -18.54 -34.92
CA ILE A 17 31.21 -18.57 -33.53
C ILE A 17 31.43 -17.21 -32.85
N ILE A 18 32.63 -16.62 -33.02
CA ILE A 18 32.91 -15.28 -32.47
C ILE A 18 31.98 -14.22 -33.08
N CYS A 19 31.79 -14.22 -34.40
CA CYS A 19 30.89 -13.31 -35.07
C CYS A 19 29.44 -13.50 -34.64
N PHE A 20 29.00 -14.75 -34.46
CA PHE A 20 27.66 -15.07 -34.01
C PHE A 20 27.46 -14.69 -32.53
N THR A 21 28.42 -14.98 -31.66
CA THR A 21 28.39 -14.57 -30.24
C THR A 21 28.46 -13.04 -30.11
N PHE A 22 29.27 -12.37 -30.90
CA PHE A 22 29.37 -10.91 -30.91
C PHE A 22 28.08 -10.27 -31.45
N SER A 23 27.51 -10.79 -32.54
CA SER A 23 26.23 -10.35 -33.08
C SER A 23 25.08 -10.60 -32.12
N TRP A 24 25.07 -11.74 -31.46
CA TRP A 24 24.09 -12.07 -30.42
C TRP A 24 24.23 -11.18 -29.19
N LEU A 25 25.46 -10.97 -28.68
CA LEU A 25 25.72 -10.01 -27.58
C LEU A 25 25.32 -8.61 -27.96
N PHE A 26 25.69 -8.16 -29.18
CA PHE A 26 25.37 -6.83 -29.66
C PHE A 26 23.85 -6.63 -29.82
N SER A 27 23.14 -7.62 -30.36
CA SER A 27 21.68 -7.57 -30.49
C SER A 27 20.95 -7.62 -29.15
N HIS A 28 21.49 -8.28 -28.13
CA HIS A 28 20.91 -8.33 -26.77
C HIS A 28 21.23 -7.08 -25.96
N VAL A 29 22.49 -6.64 -25.94
CA VAL A 29 22.93 -5.48 -25.13
C VAL A 29 22.44 -4.16 -25.71
N PHE A 30 22.30 -4.04 -27.02
CA PHE A 30 21.85 -2.82 -27.69
C PHE A 30 20.43 -2.90 -28.24
N SER A 31 19.66 -3.92 -27.87
CA SER A 31 18.25 -4.01 -28.26
C SER A 31 17.43 -2.92 -27.60
N GLU A 32 16.30 -2.57 -28.20
CA GLU A 32 15.35 -1.62 -27.61
C GLU A 32 14.83 -2.09 -26.25
N ASN A 33 14.66 -3.42 -26.10
CA ASN A 33 14.32 -4.02 -24.79
C ASN A 33 15.38 -3.73 -23.72
N ALA A 34 16.66 -4.03 -24.02
CA ALA A 34 17.73 -3.80 -23.05
C ALA A 34 17.88 -2.31 -22.68
N ARG A 35 17.74 -1.41 -23.68
CA ARG A 35 17.74 0.03 -23.42
C ARG A 35 16.60 0.47 -22.52
N PHE A 36 15.40 -0.08 -22.75
CA PHE A 36 14.24 0.20 -21.92
C PHE A 36 14.38 -0.36 -20.51
N GLU A 37 14.80 -1.62 -20.37
CA GLU A 37 15.04 -2.28 -19.09
C GLU A 37 16.07 -1.52 -18.26
N ASN A 38 17.20 -1.14 -18.84
CA ASN A 38 18.20 -0.30 -18.15
C ASN A 38 17.66 1.06 -17.72
N PHE A 39 16.80 1.67 -18.56
CA PHE A 39 16.18 2.94 -18.20
C PHE A 39 15.16 2.78 -17.08
N ALA A 40 14.30 1.76 -17.14
CA ALA A 40 13.32 1.46 -16.10
C ALA A 40 14.02 1.14 -14.77
N GLU A 41 15.12 0.38 -14.80
CA GLU A 41 15.94 0.08 -13.63
C GLU A 41 16.57 1.36 -13.05
N SER A 42 17.09 2.25 -13.90
CA SER A 42 17.66 3.53 -13.43
C SER A 42 16.61 4.44 -12.76
N ILE A 43 15.35 4.37 -13.17
CA ILE A 43 14.26 5.05 -12.48
C ILE A 43 14.01 4.37 -11.13
N PHE A 44 13.91 3.04 -11.10
CA PHE A 44 13.71 2.29 -9.86
C PHE A 44 14.79 2.61 -8.82
N GLU A 45 16.06 2.51 -9.19
CA GLU A 45 17.19 2.80 -8.30
C GLU A 45 17.11 4.22 -7.72
N LYS A 46 16.74 5.19 -8.55
CA LYS A 46 16.64 6.59 -8.13
C LYS A 46 15.46 6.81 -7.18
N GLU A 47 14.28 6.27 -7.50
CA GLU A 47 13.08 6.45 -6.70
C GLU A 47 13.20 5.72 -5.35
N VAL A 48 13.66 4.46 -5.36
CA VAL A 48 13.78 3.67 -4.13
C VAL A 48 14.86 4.20 -3.19
N SER A 49 15.97 4.73 -3.72
CA SER A 49 17.06 5.32 -2.92
C SER A 49 16.83 6.78 -2.52
N GLY A 50 15.75 7.39 -2.98
CA GLY A 50 15.40 8.78 -2.65
C GLY A 50 14.98 8.98 -1.19
N ASN A 51 14.48 7.92 -0.53
CA ASN A 51 13.99 7.94 0.84
C ASN A 51 14.40 6.66 1.59
N ALA A 52 14.98 6.82 2.78
CA ALA A 52 15.49 5.68 3.56
C ALA A 52 14.38 4.74 4.04
N LEU A 53 13.20 5.27 4.35
CA LEU A 53 12.05 4.48 4.80
C LEU A 53 11.48 3.66 3.63
N ASN A 54 11.29 4.28 2.47
CA ASN A 54 10.84 3.58 1.26
C ASN A 54 11.84 2.50 0.83
N LEU A 55 13.14 2.80 0.88
CA LEU A 55 14.17 1.80 0.58
C LEU A 55 14.05 0.58 1.49
N HIS A 56 13.87 0.81 2.79
CA HIS A 56 13.79 -0.26 3.80
C HIS A 56 12.58 -1.19 3.56
N TYR A 57 11.42 -0.60 3.24
CA TYR A 57 10.21 -1.40 2.94
C TYR A 57 10.25 -2.08 1.58
N SER A 58 11.00 -1.52 0.62
CA SER A 58 11.15 -2.10 -0.71
C SER A 58 12.19 -3.21 -0.76
N LEU A 59 13.30 -3.07 -0.03
CA LEU A 59 14.46 -3.97 -0.07
C LEU A 59 15.02 -4.24 1.33
N ALA A 60 15.10 -5.53 1.70
CA ALA A 60 15.73 -5.96 2.95
C ALA A 60 17.26 -5.85 2.88
N TYR A 61 17.84 -6.08 1.69
CA TYR A 61 19.28 -6.10 1.44
C TYR A 61 19.67 -5.28 0.20
N PRO A 62 19.47 -3.95 0.20
CA PRO A 62 19.69 -3.11 -0.98
C PRO A 62 21.11 -3.23 -1.54
N GLU A 63 22.12 -3.43 -0.69
CA GLU A 63 23.51 -3.56 -1.10
C GLU A 63 23.74 -4.80 -1.99
N LYS A 64 22.94 -5.87 -1.82
CA LYS A 64 23.01 -7.07 -2.69
C LYS A 64 22.48 -6.78 -4.10
N GLN A 65 21.67 -5.75 -4.25
CA GLN A 65 21.15 -5.25 -5.52
C GLN A 65 22.02 -4.10 -6.09
N GLY A 66 23.14 -3.78 -5.45
CA GLY A 66 24.03 -2.67 -5.86
C GLY A 66 23.49 -1.29 -5.50
N ILE A 67 22.42 -1.21 -4.70
CA ILE A 67 21.78 0.06 -4.31
C ILE A 67 22.38 0.54 -3.00
N SER A 68 22.89 1.77 -3.01
CA SER A 68 23.43 2.41 -1.83
C SER A 68 22.33 2.99 -0.95
N ARG A 69 22.47 2.82 0.37
CA ARG A 69 21.53 3.43 1.32
C ARG A 69 21.68 4.95 1.33
N PRO A 70 20.58 5.71 1.23
CA PRO A 70 20.61 7.14 1.45
C PRO A 70 20.85 7.45 2.95
N ARG A 71 21.08 8.71 3.27
CA ARG A 71 21.09 9.14 4.67
C ARG A 71 19.75 8.79 5.33
N ALA A 72 19.79 8.10 6.47
CA ALA A 72 18.60 7.70 7.19
C ALA A 72 17.94 8.92 7.86
N THR A 73 17.01 9.55 7.13
CA THR A 73 16.14 10.64 7.57
C THR A 73 14.75 10.43 7.01
N LEU A 74 13.75 11.04 7.66
CA LEU A 74 12.37 11.05 7.17
C LEU A 74 12.18 11.96 5.94
N GLY A 75 13.24 12.71 5.56
CA GLY A 75 13.16 13.69 4.50
C GLY A 75 12.49 14.99 4.93
N THR A 76 11.97 15.74 3.97
CA THR A 76 11.25 17.00 4.18
C THR A 76 10.15 17.16 3.14
N ILE A 77 9.04 17.77 3.52
CA ILE A 77 8.01 18.22 2.59
C ILE A 77 8.40 19.62 2.08
N HIS A 78 8.36 19.81 0.76
CA HIS A 78 8.64 21.10 0.15
C HIS A 78 7.34 21.88 -0.08
N PRO A 79 7.37 23.21 0.02
CA PRO A 79 6.17 24.03 -0.19
C PRO A 79 5.74 24.13 -1.66
N ASN A 80 6.51 23.60 -2.60
CA ASN A 80 6.16 23.50 -4.01
C ASN A 80 6.67 22.19 -4.61
N ASN A 81 6.06 21.77 -5.73
CA ASN A 81 6.40 20.54 -6.44
C ASN A 81 7.11 20.75 -7.78
N GLU A 82 7.65 21.94 -8.05
CA GLU A 82 8.26 22.29 -9.34
C GLU A 82 9.31 21.29 -9.80
N LYS A 83 10.19 20.86 -8.89
CA LYS A 83 11.25 19.88 -9.19
C LYS A 83 10.67 18.49 -9.50
N ALA A 84 9.68 18.06 -8.72
CA ALA A 84 9.01 16.76 -8.92
C ALA A 84 8.25 16.76 -10.26
N SER A 85 7.47 17.81 -10.54
CA SER A 85 6.77 17.97 -11.81
C SER A 85 7.72 18.00 -13.01
N ALA A 86 8.82 18.75 -12.93
CA ALA A 86 9.82 18.80 -13.99
C ALA A 86 10.48 17.43 -14.23
N GLN A 87 10.75 16.66 -13.15
CA GLN A 87 11.28 15.32 -13.24
C GLN A 87 10.30 14.35 -13.93
N CYS A 88 9.02 14.41 -13.57
CA CYS A 88 7.99 13.60 -14.20
C CYS A 88 7.86 13.91 -15.71
N GLN A 89 7.89 15.19 -16.07
CA GLN A 89 7.88 15.62 -17.49
C GLN A 89 9.11 15.13 -18.26
N GLU A 90 10.28 15.13 -17.62
CA GLU A 90 11.50 14.60 -18.21
C GLU A 90 11.40 13.09 -18.45
N TYR A 91 10.87 12.33 -17.49
CA TYR A 91 10.63 10.90 -17.65
C TYR A 91 9.64 10.62 -18.78
N VAL A 92 8.52 11.33 -18.85
CA VAL A 92 7.56 11.20 -19.95
C VAL A 92 8.23 11.46 -21.31
N LYS A 93 9.08 12.50 -21.41
CA LYS A 93 9.81 12.82 -22.65
C LYS A 93 10.76 11.68 -23.06
N LYS A 94 11.49 11.10 -22.10
CA LYS A 94 12.41 9.97 -22.35
C LYS A 94 11.66 8.70 -22.72
N LEU A 95 10.57 8.37 -22.01
CA LEU A 95 9.73 7.19 -22.26
C LEU A 95 9.11 7.21 -23.66
N LYS A 96 8.66 8.37 -24.15
CA LYS A 96 8.11 8.54 -25.50
C LYS A 96 9.11 8.26 -26.63
N ASN A 97 10.42 8.20 -26.35
CA ASN A 97 11.44 7.89 -27.34
C ASN A 97 11.62 6.37 -27.57
N PHE A 98 10.98 5.52 -26.78
CA PHE A 98 11.02 4.08 -26.97
C PHE A 98 9.99 3.63 -28.01
N SER A 99 10.42 2.74 -28.92
CA SER A 99 9.56 2.18 -29.97
C SER A 99 8.78 0.99 -29.43
N GLN A 100 7.49 1.17 -29.16
CA GLN A 100 6.62 0.10 -28.66
C GLN A 100 6.66 -1.17 -29.49
N SER A 101 6.75 -1.07 -30.83
CA SER A 101 6.78 -2.21 -31.73
C SER A 101 8.03 -3.10 -31.58
N LYS A 102 9.09 -2.56 -30.98
CA LYS A 102 10.36 -3.27 -30.73
C LYS A 102 10.48 -3.81 -29.30
N LEU A 103 9.51 -3.54 -28.44
CA LEU A 103 9.49 -4.01 -27.07
C LEU A 103 8.76 -5.37 -26.95
N SER A 104 9.17 -6.17 -25.98
CA SER A 104 8.43 -7.35 -25.55
C SER A 104 7.07 -6.96 -24.97
N THR A 105 6.14 -7.88 -24.87
CA THR A 105 4.82 -7.62 -24.29
C THR A 105 4.92 -7.10 -22.85
N SER A 106 5.82 -7.64 -22.03
CA SER A 106 6.07 -7.19 -20.67
C SER A 106 6.60 -5.75 -20.63
N ASN A 107 7.60 -5.44 -21.48
CA ASN A 107 8.19 -4.11 -21.52
C ASN A 107 7.24 -3.05 -22.09
N ARG A 108 6.37 -3.43 -23.05
CA ARG A 108 5.29 -2.53 -23.52
C ARG A 108 4.33 -2.19 -22.40
N LEU A 109 3.88 -3.19 -21.65
CA LEU A 109 3.01 -2.95 -20.48
C LEU A 109 3.68 -2.03 -19.46
N THR A 110 4.96 -2.28 -19.15
CA THR A 110 5.72 -1.43 -18.22
C THR A 110 5.87 -0.01 -18.76
N LEU A 111 6.15 0.15 -20.06
CA LEU A 111 6.23 1.47 -20.71
C LEU A 111 4.89 2.23 -20.63
N ASP A 112 3.78 1.55 -20.92
CA ASP A 112 2.44 2.15 -20.87
C ASP A 112 2.07 2.57 -19.45
N LEU A 113 2.37 1.73 -18.45
CA LEU A 113 2.16 2.06 -17.04
C LEU A 113 3.01 3.26 -16.58
N LEU A 114 4.30 3.30 -16.95
CA LEU A 114 5.18 4.43 -16.61
C LEU A 114 4.73 5.73 -17.27
N LEU A 115 4.31 5.66 -18.53
CA LEU A 115 3.76 6.83 -19.23
C LEU A 115 2.48 7.33 -18.53
N LEU A 116 1.58 6.40 -18.17
CA LEU A 116 0.34 6.75 -17.49
C LEU A 116 0.63 7.38 -16.11
N TYR A 117 1.49 6.75 -15.33
CA TYR A 117 1.88 7.21 -14.00
C TYR A 117 2.50 8.60 -14.04
N TYR A 118 3.60 8.78 -14.79
CA TYR A 118 4.29 10.07 -14.80
C TYR A 118 3.51 11.20 -15.51
N HIS A 119 2.62 10.88 -16.45
CA HIS A 119 1.68 11.86 -16.99
C HIS A 119 0.68 12.32 -15.93
N THR A 120 0.19 11.41 -15.10
CA THR A 120 -0.73 11.73 -14.02
C THR A 120 -0.04 12.57 -12.98
N GLU A 121 1.13 12.16 -12.50
CA GLU A 121 1.92 12.91 -11.51
C GLU A 121 2.27 14.34 -12.01
N ALA A 122 2.67 14.47 -13.27
CA ALA A 122 2.94 15.78 -13.86
C ALA A 122 1.69 16.68 -13.97
N SER A 123 0.48 16.11 -13.90
CA SER A 123 -0.78 16.86 -13.99
C SER A 123 -1.24 17.50 -12.67
N LEU A 124 -0.59 17.17 -11.55
CA LEU A 124 -0.90 17.75 -10.24
C LEU A 124 -0.76 19.28 -10.24
N GLY A 125 0.33 19.79 -10.82
CA GLY A 125 0.55 21.24 -11.03
C GLY A 125 0.39 22.05 -9.73
N ASP A 126 -0.32 23.17 -9.84
CA ASP A 126 -0.58 24.09 -8.72
C ASP A 126 -1.53 23.51 -7.65
N ASN A 127 -2.23 22.41 -7.95
CA ASN A 127 -3.09 21.73 -7.00
C ASN A 127 -2.30 21.00 -5.88
N TYR A 128 -0.98 21.01 -5.92
CA TYR A 128 -0.11 20.43 -4.90
C TYR A 128 -0.43 20.91 -3.47
N LEU A 129 -0.87 22.15 -3.30
CA LEU A 129 -1.28 22.68 -2.00
C LEU A 129 -2.59 22.08 -1.46
N LEU A 130 -3.32 21.29 -2.25
CA LEU A 130 -4.48 20.52 -1.80
C LEU A 130 -4.08 19.16 -1.21
N GLU A 131 -2.82 18.75 -1.27
CA GLU A 131 -2.34 17.56 -0.58
C GLU A 131 -2.50 17.70 0.94
N GLU A 132 -2.85 16.59 1.59
CA GLU A 132 -3.10 16.53 3.03
C GLU A 132 -2.12 15.58 3.73
N PRO A 133 -0.89 16.03 4.03
CA PRO A 133 0.06 15.21 4.78
C PRO A 133 -0.42 14.89 6.19
N LEU A 134 -1.27 15.74 6.76
CA LEU A 134 -1.93 15.54 8.05
C LEU A 134 -3.43 15.30 7.82
N SER A 135 -3.96 14.23 8.38
CA SER A 135 -5.40 13.95 8.35
C SER A 135 -5.82 13.05 9.51
N PRO A 136 -7.09 13.08 9.96
CA PRO A 136 -7.54 12.24 11.07
C PRO A 136 -7.49 10.74 10.82
N SER A 137 -7.46 10.28 9.56
CA SER A 137 -7.47 8.86 9.21
C SER A 137 -6.10 8.32 8.83
N LEU A 138 -5.45 8.93 7.83
CA LEU A 138 -4.21 8.44 7.23
C LEU A 138 -3.05 9.45 7.32
N GLY A 139 -3.19 10.48 8.16
CA GLY A 139 -2.16 11.50 8.32
C GLY A 139 -0.86 10.97 8.92
N ILE A 140 0.24 11.60 8.53
CA ILE A 140 1.60 11.24 8.96
C ILE A 140 1.73 11.19 10.48
N GLN A 141 1.03 12.07 11.22
CA GLN A 141 1.05 12.09 12.68
C GLN A 141 0.61 10.77 13.31
N ALA A 142 -0.32 10.06 12.66
CA ALA A 142 -0.82 8.77 13.12
C ALA A 142 -0.05 7.60 12.50
N GLN A 143 0.31 7.69 11.22
CA GLN A 143 0.94 6.59 10.48
C GLN A 143 2.43 6.44 10.78
N LEU A 144 3.17 7.52 11.05
CA LEU A 144 4.61 7.44 11.28
C LEU A 144 5.00 6.52 12.46
N PRO A 145 4.35 6.59 13.63
CA PRO A 145 4.63 5.66 14.73
C PRO A 145 4.35 4.20 14.36
N VAL A 146 3.31 3.94 13.58
CA VAL A 146 2.96 2.59 13.09
C VAL A 146 4.03 2.05 12.15
N LEU A 147 4.43 2.84 11.15
CA LEU A 147 5.51 2.47 10.23
C LEU A 147 6.81 2.17 10.99
N LEU A 148 7.17 3.00 11.97
CA LEU A 148 8.35 2.76 12.78
C LEU A 148 8.20 1.53 13.72
N ALA A 149 7.00 1.23 14.20
CA ALA A 149 6.73 0.02 14.96
C ALA A 149 6.93 -1.24 14.10
N GLU A 150 6.52 -1.22 12.83
CA GLU A 150 6.65 -2.35 11.89
C GLU A 150 8.03 -2.41 11.20
N TYR A 151 8.90 -1.41 11.37
CA TYR A 151 10.24 -1.35 10.76
C TYR A 151 11.10 -2.55 11.18
N SER A 152 11.36 -3.51 10.29
CA SER A 152 12.05 -4.77 10.58
C SER A 152 13.58 -4.60 10.67
N PHE A 153 14.26 -5.42 11.51
CA PHE A 153 15.73 -5.42 11.58
C PHE A 153 16.29 -6.65 10.87
N TYR A 154 16.77 -6.48 9.65
CA TYR A 154 17.46 -7.52 8.86
C TYR A 154 18.97 -7.53 9.15
N THR A 155 19.54 -6.36 9.41
CA THR A 155 20.97 -6.11 9.65
C THR A 155 21.18 -5.14 10.82
N ASN A 156 22.41 -5.05 11.34
CA ASN A 156 22.76 -4.03 12.35
C ASN A 156 22.59 -2.59 11.82
N GLN A 157 22.75 -2.40 10.51
CA GLN A 157 22.56 -1.09 9.89
C GLN A 157 21.11 -0.61 10.02
N ASP A 158 20.13 -1.52 9.92
CA ASP A 158 18.71 -1.16 10.06
C ASP A 158 18.40 -0.60 11.46
N ILE A 159 19.06 -1.10 12.50
CA ILE A 159 18.90 -0.57 13.86
C ILE A 159 19.46 0.85 13.93
N THR A 160 20.61 1.09 13.31
CA THR A 160 21.22 2.43 13.24
C THR A 160 20.35 3.39 12.44
N ASP A 161 19.85 2.94 11.29
CA ASP A 161 18.99 3.73 10.42
C ASP A 161 17.66 4.07 11.11
N TYR A 162 17.05 3.12 11.81
CA TYR A 162 15.86 3.33 12.62
C TYR A 162 16.04 4.44 13.67
N LEU A 163 17.14 4.39 14.43
CA LEU A 163 17.43 5.43 15.44
C LEU A 163 17.67 6.80 14.80
N ASN A 164 18.28 6.84 13.63
CA ASN A 164 18.49 8.08 12.87
C ASN A 164 17.18 8.65 12.31
N LEU A 165 16.28 7.78 11.84
CA LEU A 165 14.92 8.19 11.43
C LEU A 165 14.18 8.86 12.58
N LEU A 166 14.21 8.28 13.78
CA LEU A 166 13.62 8.89 14.97
C LEU A 166 14.24 10.25 15.28
N CYS A 167 15.56 10.38 15.18
CA CYS A 167 16.25 11.65 15.41
C CYS A 167 15.83 12.76 14.44
N SER A 168 15.39 12.42 13.24
CA SER A 168 14.97 13.37 12.19
C SER A 168 13.51 13.81 12.29
N THR A 169 12.72 13.29 13.23
CA THR A 169 11.26 13.59 13.36
C THR A 169 11.01 15.09 13.50
N LYS A 170 11.83 15.82 14.25
CA LYS A 170 11.64 17.26 14.45
C LYS A 170 11.77 18.04 13.14
N GLU A 171 12.82 17.79 12.37
CA GLU A 171 13.06 18.46 11.09
C GLU A 171 11.94 18.15 10.10
N TYR A 172 11.48 16.90 10.09
CA TYR A 172 10.38 16.48 9.25
C TYR A 172 9.08 17.20 9.59
N PHE A 173 8.69 17.25 10.88
CA PHE A 173 7.47 17.95 11.30
C PHE A 173 7.56 19.46 11.12
N GLN A 174 8.73 20.05 11.24
CA GLN A 174 8.93 21.46 10.90
C GLN A 174 8.68 21.73 9.41
N SER A 175 9.08 20.80 8.53
CA SER A 175 8.78 20.93 7.09
C SER A 175 7.29 20.77 6.79
N ILE A 176 6.57 19.90 7.52
CA ILE A 176 5.11 19.79 7.44
C ILE A 176 4.46 21.10 7.88
N LEU A 177 4.87 21.67 9.01
CA LEU A 177 4.34 22.94 9.49
C LEU A 177 4.56 24.08 8.50
N ALA A 178 5.73 24.12 7.84
CA ALA A 178 5.99 25.11 6.80
C ALA A 178 5.08 24.93 5.58
N PHE A 179 4.76 23.68 5.23
CA PHE A 179 3.79 23.38 4.18
C PHE A 179 2.38 23.79 4.59
N GLU A 180 1.94 23.45 5.80
CA GLU A 180 0.62 23.84 6.32
C GLU A 180 0.47 25.37 6.47
N GLN A 181 1.55 26.09 6.83
CA GLN A 181 1.57 27.54 6.78
C GLN A 181 1.34 28.06 5.37
N THR A 182 2.02 27.47 4.36
CA THR A 182 1.81 27.85 2.95
C THR A 182 0.39 27.59 2.50
N LYS A 183 -0.23 26.47 2.92
CA LYS A 183 -1.65 26.16 2.68
C LYS A 183 -2.55 27.20 3.33
N SER A 184 -2.25 27.60 4.56
CA SER A 184 -3.00 28.62 5.30
C SER A 184 -2.96 29.97 4.58
N ASP A 185 -1.78 30.41 4.15
CA ASP A 185 -1.59 31.67 3.42
C ASP A 185 -2.31 31.67 2.07
N ALA A 186 -2.43 30.52 1.44
CA ALA A 186 -3.15 30.32 0.17
C ALA A 186 -4.66 30.03 0.34
N GLY A 187 -5.16 29.86 1.57
CA GLY A 187 -6.57 29.57 1.86
C GLY A 187 -6.97 28.10 1.72
N PHE A 188 -6.00 27.17 1.76
CA PHE A 188 -6.20 25.72 1.63
C PHE A 188 -6.04 24.96 2.96
N PHE A 189 -5.92 25.66 4.09
CA PHE A 189 -5.75 25.00 5.39
C PHE A 189 -7.03 24.28 5.82
N MET A 190 -6.87 23.24 6.61
CA MET A 190 -7.96 22.42 7.17
C MET A 190 -8.86 23.22 8.12
N CYS A 191 -10.11 22.79 8.29
CA CYS A 191 -11.02 23.38 9.28
C CYS A 191 -10.60 23.02 10.72
N ASP A 192 -11.10 23.80 11.69
CA ASP A 192 -10.75 23.65 13.11
C ASP A 192 -11.14 22.28 13.68
N GLU A 193 -12.21 21.65 13.18
CA GLU A 193 -12.61 20.32 13.62
C GLU A 193 -11.57 19.26 13.21
N THR A 194 -11.10 19.32 11.97
CA THR A 194 -10.03 18.43 11.47
C THR A 194 -8.74 18.66 12.25
N LEU A 195 -8.35 19.91 12.46
CA LEU A 195 -7.19 20.30 13.26
C LEU A 195 -7.25 19.73 14.68
N GLU A 196 -8.38 19.85 15.37
CA GLU A 196 -8.56 19.33 16.73
C GLU A 196 -8.36 17.81 16.78
N ARG A 197 -8.96 17.06 15.85
CA ARG A 197 -8.79 15.60 15.77
C ARG A 197 -7.32 15.20 15.56
N ILE A 198 -6.59 15.92 14.72
CA ILE A 198 -5.15 15.67 14.50
C ILE A 198 -4.35 15.97 15.77
N GLN A 199 -4.65 17.09 16.42
CA GLN A 199 -3.98 17.45 17.69
C GLN A 199 -4.28 16.43 18.80
N ASP A 200 -5.51 15.92 18.89
CA ASP A 200 -5.88 14.91 19.88
C ASP A 200 -5.10 13.61 19.68
N GLN A 201 -4.90 13.17 18.45
CA GLN A 201 -4.04 12.03 18.14
C GLN A 201 -2.59 12.29 18.56
N CYS A 202 -2.07 13.47 18.27
CA CYS A 202 -0.71 13.86 18.71
C CYS A 202 -0.61 13.88 20.25
N ARG A 203 -1.59 14.46 20.95
CA ARG A 203 -1.65 14.48 22.43
C ARG A 203 -1.68 13.08 23.02
N ALA A 204 -2.53 12.18 22.47
CA ALA A 204 -2.64 10.80 22.90
C ALA A 204 -1.28 10.07 22.77
N PHE A 205 -0.56 10.27 21.66
CA PHE A 205 0.74 9.65 21.44
C PHE A 205 1.82 10.08 22.46
N ILE A 206 1.81 11.36 22.88
CA ILE A 206 2.82 11.91 23.81
C ILE A 206 2.45 11.85 25.29
N GLN A 207 1.21 11.45 25.61
CA GLN A 207 0.64 11.53 26.96
C GLN A 207 1.44 10.77 28.02
N ASN A 208 1.97 9.59 27.68
CA ASN A 208 2.65 8.70 28.60
C ASN A 208 4.09 8.38 28.17
N PRO A 209 5.07 9.29 28.37
CA PRO A 209 6.42 9.14 27.86
C PRO A 209 7.18 7.89 28.36
N ASP A 210 6.92 7.47 29.59
CA ASP A 210 7.61 6.33 30.22
C ASP A 210 7.01 4.96 29.88
N SER A 211 5.77 4.94 29.41
CA SER A 211 5.04 3.76 28.96
C SER A 211 4.58 3.84 27.50
N ASN A 212 5.26 4.67 26.70
CA ASN A 212 4.98 4.73 25.28
C ASN A 212 5.28 3.38 24.63
N TYR A 213 4.33 2.86 23.85
CA TYR A 213 4.39 1.53 23.25
C TYR A 213 5.62 1.28 22.36
N MET A 214 6.18 2.32 21.76
CA MET A 214 7.40 2.20 20.95
C MET A 214 8.58 1.65 21.76
N LEU A 215 8.61 1.88 23.09
CA LEU A 215 9.67 1.35 23.96
C LEU A 215 9.61 -0.19 24.03
N GLU A 216 8.41 -0.73 24.22
CA GLU A 216 8.20 -2.18 24.31
C GLU A 216 8.44 -2.84 22.95
N ILE A 217 7.85 -2.29 21.88
CA ILE A 217 8.00 -2.83 20.52
C ILE A 217 9.47 -2.85 20.10
N PHE A 218 10.23 -1.78 20.33
CA PHE A 218 11.66 -1.75 20.02
C PHE A 218 12.44 -2.85 20.76
N SER A 219 12.17 -3.03 22.05
CA SER A 219 12.80 -4.08 22.85
C SER A 219 12.46 -5.50 22.31
N GLN A 220 11.19 -5.74 21.94
CA GLN A 220 10.76 -7.00 21.33
C GLN A 220 11.47 -7.24 19.97
N LYS A 221 11.62 -6.23 19.14
CA LYS A 221 12.32 -6.30 17.84
C LYS A 221 13.81 -6.61 18.00
N LEU A 222 14.50 -6.02 18.99
CA LEU A 222 15.90 -6.35 19.29
C LEU A 222 16.05 -7.83 19.71
N LYS A 223 15.12 -8.34 20.53
CA LYS A 223 15.10 -9.76 20.91
C LYS A 223 14.84 -10.66 19.71
N ALA A 224 13.88 -10.33 18.87
CA ALA A 224 13.55 -11.07 17.65
C ALA A 224 14.71 -11.09 16.65
N TYR A 225 15.46 -9.99 16.54
CA TYR A 225 16.66 -9.92 15.70
C TYR A 225 17.74 -10.93 16.14
N GLY A 226 17.91 -11.16 17.45
CA GLY A 226 18.64 -12.30 18.00
C GLY A 226 20.16 -12.33 17.78
N LYS A 227 20.76 -11.29 17.17
CA LYS A 227 22.19 -11.24 16.82
C LYS A 227 23.01 -10.32 17.72
N LEU A 228 22.39 -9.76 18.77
CA LEU A 228 23.01 -8.81 19.70
C LEU A 228 23.23 -9.45 21.08
N SER A 229 24.30 -9.05 21.76
CA SER A 229 24.49 -9.39 23.17
C SER A 229 23.42 -8.71 24.06
N GLU A 230 23.13 -9.26 25.22
CA GLU A 230 22.21 -8.65 26.20
C GLU A 230 22.65 -7.21 26.55
N LYS A 231 23.96 -7.00 26.73
CA LYS A 231 24.52 -5.68 27.00
C LYS A 231 24.25 -4.68 25.88
N ASP A 232 24.41 -5.10 24.61
CA ASP A 232 24.13 -4.24 23.46
C ASP A 232 22.65 -3.92 23.33
N GLN A 233 21.77 -4.91 23.58
CA GLN A 233 20.32 -4.70 23.62
C GLN A 233 19.93 -3.69 24.71
N GLU A 234 20.49 -3.81 25.92
CA GLU A 234 20.25 -2.87 27.02
C GLU A 234 20.68 -1.45 26.64
N GLN A 235 21.87 -1.31 26.10
CA GLN A 235 22.38 0.01 25.64
C GLN A 235 21.52 0.63 24.53
N LEU A 236 21.07 -0.17 23.57
CA LEU A 236 20.19 0.29 22.50
C LEU A 236 18.82 0.69 23.02
N ASN A 237 18.25 -0.07 23.98
CA ASN A 237 16.99 0.30 24.63
C ASN A 237 17.10 1.64 25.39
N LEU A 238 18.21 1.88 26.09
CA LEU A 238 18.46 3.16 26.76
C LEU A 238 18.56 4.30 25.74
N THR A 239 19.33 4.10 24.66
CA THR A 239 19.48 5.08 23.58
C THR A 239 18.13 5.38 22.92
N HIS A 240 17.34 4.36 22.60
CA HIS A 240 16.01 4.52 22.03
C HIS A 240 15.08 5.32 22.95
N LYS A 241 15.05 4.98 24.25
CA LYS A 241 14.27 5.71 25.24
C LYS A 241 14.67 7.19 25.32
N GLN A 242 15.96 7.47 25.26
CA GLN A 242 16.46 8.85 25.27
C GLN A 242 16.02 9.59 24.00
N ILE A 243 16.20 9.00 22.82
CA ILE A 243 15.79 9.61 21.54
C ILE A 243 14.27 9.85 21.53
N LEU A 244 13.48 8.90 21.97
CA LEU A 244 12.02 9.07 22.06
C LEU A 244 11.66 10.28 22.90
N LYS A 245 12.22 10.39 24.13
CA LYS A 245 11.92 11.47 25.06
C LYS A 245 12.44 12.84 24.63
N GLU A 246 13.64 12.88 24.03
CA GLU A 246 14.33 14.15 23.75
C GLU A 246 14.09 14.66 22.31
N LYS A 247 13.70 13.78 21.39
CA LYS A 247 13.53 14.12 19.96
C LYS A 247 12.11 13.91 19.46
N VAL A 248 11.56 12.70 19.61
CA VAL A 248 10.27 12.35 19.01
C VAL A 248 9.10 13.03 19.72
N LEU A 249 8.96 12.83 21.03
CA LEU A 249 7.83 13.42 21.77
C LEU A 249 7.85 14.98 21.73
N PRO A 250 9.00 15.66 21.85
CA PRO A 250 9.03 17.13 21.64
C PRO A 250 8.73 17.55 20.21
N ALA A 251 9.00 16.72 19.20
CA ALA A 251 8.61 17.03 17.82
C ALA A 251 7.08 17.04 17.66
N TYR A 252 6.38 16.07 18.26
CA TYR A 252 4.91 16.06 18.31
C TYR A 252 4.35 17.28 19.05
N GLN A 253 4.97 17.66 20.17
CA GLN A 253 4.58 18.88 20.88
C GLN A 253 4.75 20.12 20.00
N THR A 254 5.86 20.21 19.25
CA THR A 254 6.09 21.29 18.26
C THR A 254 5.02 21.30 17.17
N LEU A 255 4.59 20.10 16.68
CA LEU A 255 3.53 19.98 15.69
C LEU A 255 2.18 20.50 16.24
N ILE A 256 1.80 20.11 17.47
CA ILE A 256 0.59 20.59 18.15
C ILE A 256 0.59 22.13 18.25
N GLU A 257 1.70 22.70 18.75
CA GLU A 257 1.83 24.14 18.97
C GLU A 257 1.84 24.93 17.66
N GLY A 258 2.51 24.41 16.62
CA GLY A 258 2.55 25.03 15.30
C GLY A 258 1.19 25.02 14.61
N LEU A 259 0.47 23.91 14.69
CA LEU A 259 -0.88 23.80 14.14
C LEU A 259 -1.86 24.73 14.87
N GLU A 260 -1.73 24.88 16.20
CA GLU A 260 -2.58 25.79 16.97
C GLU A 260 -2.44 27.24 16.51
N GLN A 261 -1.27 27.67 16.06
CA GLN A 261 -1.06 29.02 15.53
C GLN A 261 -1.82 29.27 14.22
N LEU A 262 -2.21 28.20 13.51
CA LEU A 262 -2.99 28.27 12.27
C LEU A 262 -4.50 28.13 12.48
N ARG A 263 -4.95 27.91 13.72
CA ARG A 263 -6.37 27.78 14.07
C ARG A 263 -7.18 28.98 13.57
N GLY A 264 -8.34 28.71 12.99
CA GLY A 264 -9.26 29.73 12.45
C GLY A 264 -8.90 30.25 11.06
N THR A 265 -7.78 29.81 10.47
CA THR A 265 -7.42 30.17 9.08
C THR A 265 -8.11 29.31 8.04
N GLY A 266 -8.42 28.06 8.36
CA GLY A 266 -9.19 27.15 7.50
C GLY A 266 -10.68 27.45 7.54
N LYS A 267 -11.27 27.72 6.37
CA LYS A 267 -12.67 28.12 6.24
C LYS A 267 -13.54 27.09 5.52
N ASN A 268 -12.92 26.10 4.90
CA ASN A 268 -13.64 25.06 4.19
C ASN A 268 -14.08 23.97 5.17
N THR A 269 -15.38 23.84 5.40
CA THR A 269 -16.01 22.79 6.20
C THR A 269 -16.70 21.72 5.35
N GLY A 270 -16.54 21.79 4.04
CA GLY A 270 -17.13 20.86 3.07
C GLY A 270 -16.08 20.11 2.26
N GLY A 271 -16.44 19.70 1.06
CA GLY A 271 -15.58 18.92 0.17
C GLY A 271 -14.51 19.74 -0.57
N LEU A 272 -13.69 19.04 -1.32
CA LEU A 272 -12.63 19.62 -2.16
C LEU A 272 -13.16 20.64 -3.16
N VAL A 273 -14.39 20.46 -3.66
CA VAL A 273 -15.03 21.36 -4.63
C VAL A 273 -15.09 22.82 -4.16
N ASN A 274 -15.05 23.06 -2.87
CA ASN A 274 -15.07 24.40 -2.29
C ASN A 274 -13.71 25.13 -2.36
N PHE A 275 -12.64 24.40 -2.71
CA PHE A 275 -11.34 24.99 -2.98
C PHE A 275 -11.17 25.34 -4.46
N SER A 276 -10.39 26.38 -4.73
CA SER A 276 -9.93 26.65 -6.11
C SER A 276 -9.11 25.46 -6.62
N GLY A 277 -9.47 24.91 -7.80
CA GLY A 277 -8.83 23.72 -8.34
C GLY A 277 -9.27 22.41 -7.69
N GLY A 278 -10.23 22.44 -6.75
CA GLY A 278 -10.62 21.25 -5.99
C GLY A 278 -11.23 20.13 -6.83
N LYS A 279 -12.03 20.47 -7.87
CA LYS A 279 -12.58 19.46 -8.81
C LYS A 279 -11.47 18.80 -9.65
N GLU A 280 -10.52 19.58 -10.10
CA GLU A 280 -9.36 19.12 -10.87
C GLU A 280 -8.47 18.23 -10.00
N TYR A 281 -8.28 18.60 -8.73
CA TYR A 281 -7.55 17.80 -7.77
C TYR A 281 -8.29 16.49 -7.44
N TYR A 282 -9.61 16.51 -7.27
CA TYR A 282 -10.38 15.27 -7.09
C TYR A 282 -10.25 14.32 -8.28
N GLN A 283 -10.30 14.85 -9.50
CA GLN A 283 -10.05 14.04 -10.71
C GLN A 283 -8.61 13.52 -10.78
N TYR A 284 -7.64 14.29 -10.28
CA TYR A 284 -6.26 13.83 -10.13
C TYR A 284 -6.18 12.65 -9.14
N LEU A 285 -6.80 12.74 -7.97
CA LEU A 285 -6.84 11.66 -6.97
C LEU A 285 -7.48 10.39 -7.53
N LEU A 286 -8.58 10.49 -8.28
CA LEU A 286 -9.18 9.34 -8.95
C LEU A 286 -8.22 8.65 -9.90
N LYS A 287 -7.34 9.38 -10.56
CA LYS A 287 -6.34 8.83 -11.49
C LYS A 287 -5.11 8.31 -10.76
N SER A 288 -4.55 9.08 -9.84
CA SER A 288 -3.28 8.78 -9.17
C SER A 288 -3.43 7.73 -8.06
N GLN A 289 -4.50 7.80 -7.26
CA GLN A 289 -4.71 6.91 -6.14
C GLN A 289 -5.58 5.70 -6.53
N VAL A 290 -6.69 5.94 -7.24
CA VAL A 290 -7.65 4.87 -7.55
C VAL A 290 -7.36 4.19 -8.89
N GLY A 291 -6.67 4.86 -9.82
CA GLY A 291 -6.42 4.33 -11.17
C GLY A 291 -7.63 4.45 -12.10
N ILE A 292 -8.57 5.35 -11.81
CA ILE A 292 -9.79 5.58 -12.62
C ILE A 292 -9.57 6.76 -13.57
N TYR A 293 -9.66 6.48 -14.88
CA TYR A 293 -9.45 7.45 -15.96
C TYR A 293 -10.73 7.78 -16.74
N ILE A 294 -11.90 7.35 -16.26
CA ILE A 294 -13.19 7.72 -16.86
C ILE A 294 -13.73 9.03 -16.24
N PRO A 295 -14.58 9.79 -16.95
CA PRO A 295 -15.26 10.95 -16.39
C PRO A 295 -16.06 10.60 -15.12
N VAL A 296 -16.13 11.54 -14.18
CA VAL A 296 -16.82 11.35 -12.88
C VAL A 296 -18.28 10.97 -13.09
N GLU A 297 -18.96 11.61 -14.04
CA GLU A 297 -20.38 11.34 -14.36
C GLU A 297 -20.58 9.88 -14.84
N LYS A 298 -19.60 9.32 -15.51
CA LYS A 298 -19.61 7.91 -15.92
C LYS A 298 -19.34 6.98 -14.75
N LEU A 299 -18.49 7.38 -13.81
CA LEU A 299 -18.25 6.67 -12.56
C LEU A 299 -19.53 6.62 -11.72
N GLU A 300 -20.17 7.76 -11.47
CA GLU A 300 -21.44 7.86 -10.74
C GLU A 300 -22.54 7.00 -11.36
N LYS A 301 -22.66 7.03 -12.69
CA LYS A 301 -23.63 6.19 -13.39
C LYS A 301 -23.38 4.70 -13.14
N ARG A 302 -22.12 4.25 -13.12
CA ARG A 302 -21.76 2.85 -12.82
C ARG A 302 -22.08 2.50 -11.37
N LEU A 303 -21.73 3.36 -10.41
CA LEU A 303 -22.01 3.17 -8.98
C LEU A 303 -23.52 3.10 -8.73
N THR A 304 -24.29 4.03 -9.30
CA THR A 304 -25.76 4.05 -9.19
C THR A 304 -26.38 2.80 -9.81
N GLN A 305 -25.88 2.34 -10.95
CA GLN A 305 -26.36 1.12 -11.60
C GLN A 305 -26.04 -0.10 -10.74
N GLN A 306 -24.85 -0.21 -10.18
CA GLN A 306 -24.48 -1.31 -9.26
C GLN A 306 -25.38 -1.31 -8.03
N LEU A 307 -25.52 -0.15 -7.38
CA LEU A 307 -26.41 0.02 -6.22
C LEU A 307 -27.84 -0.42 -6.51
N SER A 308 -28.37 -0.05 -7.69
CA SER A 308 -29.72 -0.45 -8.11
C SER A 308 -29.83 -1.96 -8.34
N THR A 309 -28.81 -2.56 -9.00
CA THR A 309 -28.77 -4.00 -9.26
C THR A 309 -28.71 -4.80 -7.96
N ASP A 310 -27.84 -4.41 -7.03
CA ASP A 310 -27.68 -5.09 -5.75
C ASP A 310 -28.95 -4.95 -4.89
N SER A 311 -29.57 -3.78 -4.87
CA SER A 311 -30.82 -3.54 -4.13
C SER A 311 -31.98 -4.36 -4.69
N GLN A 312 -32.04 -4.53 -6.01
CA GLN A 312 -33.04 -5.38 -6.66
C GLN A 312 -32.81 -6.85 -6.30
N GLU A 313 -31.56 -7.32 -6.37
CA GLU A 313 -31.20 -8.69 -6.00
C GLU A 313 -31.51 -8.98 -4.52
N ILE A 314 -31.21 -8.05 -3.61
CA ILE A 314 -31.62 -8.14 -2.19
C ILE A 314 -33.13 -8.33 -2.08
N SER A 315 -33.90 -7.50 -2.80
CA SER A 315 -35.38 -7.59 -2.76
C SER A 315 -35.91 -8.93 -3.27
N GLU A 316 -35.33 -9.47 -4.34
CA GLU A 316 -35.68 -10.77 -4.89
C GLU A 316 -35.29 -11.92 -3.95
N LEU A 317 -34.08 -11.86 -3.36
CA LEU A 317 -33.58 -12.84 -2.41
C LEU A 317 -34.48 -12.93 -1.15
N LEU A 318 -34.87 -11.78 -0.59
CA LEU A 318 -35.79 -11.71 0.55
C LEU A 318 -37.22 -12.20 0.25
N LYS A 319 -37.69 -12.03 -0.99
CA LYS A 319 -38.98 -12.61 -1.42
C LYS A 319 -38.92 -14.13 -1.54
N GLN A 320 -37.79 -14.66 -2.05
CA GLN A 320 -37.60 -16.11 -2.21
C GLN A 320 -37.32 -16.80 -0.86
N HIS A 321 -36.68 -16.11 0.06
CA HIS A 321 -36.23 -16.59 1.37
C HIS A 321 -36.64 -15.63 2.51
N PRO A 322 -37.97 -15.52 2.83
CA PRO A 322 -38.41 -14.54 3.85
C PRO A 322 -37.79 -14.75 5.24
N GLN A 323 -37.38 -15.99 5.55
CA GLN A 323 -36.74 -16.35 6.82
C GLN A 323 -35.35 -15.69 6.99
N LEU A 324 -34.70 -15.17 5.94
CA LEU A 324 -33.41 -14.54 6.04
C LEU A 324 -33.36 -13.37 7.03
N LEU A 325 -34.47 -12.60 7.12
CA LEU A 325 -34.56 -11.50 8.11
C LEU A 325 -34.48 -12.02 9.54
N THR A 326 -35.07 -13.17 9.82
CA THR A 326 -35.01 -13.83 11.13
C THR A 326 -33.60 -14.35 11.39
N LEU A 327 -33.02 -15.05 10.43
CA LEU A 327 -31.65 -15.59 10.54
C LEU A 327 -30.59 -14.49 10.78
N LEU A 328 -30.72 -13.36 10.10
CA LEU A 328 -29.84 -12.20 10.33
C LEU A 328 -30.00 -11.62 11.76
N ASN A 329 -31.25 -11.53 12.24
CA ASN A 329 -31.55 -11.04 13.59
C ASN A 329 -31.08 -12.00 14.68
N GLU A 330 -31.09 -13.30 14.42
CA GLU A 330 -30.59 -14.36 15.31
C GLU A 330 -29.05 -14.43 15.31
N LYS A 331 -28.36 -13.53 14.60
CA LYS A 331 -26.91 -13.50 14.46
C LYS A 331 -26.31 -14.83 14.02
N THR A 332 -26.95 -15.46 13.01
CA THR A 332 -26.40 -16.66 12.36
C THR A 332 -24.99 -16.35 11.88
N ASP A 333 -24.00 -17.08 12.36
CA ASP A 333 -22.57 -16.85 12.10
C ASP A 333 -21.87 -18.16 11.78
N LEU A 334 -20.65 -18.08 11.27
CA LEU A 334 -19.80 -19.26 11.08
C LEU A 334 -19.41 -19.85 12.45
N PRO A 335 -19.10 -21.15 12.50
CA PRO A 335 -18.49 -21.72 13.68
C PRO A 335 -17.16 -21.01 13.99
N ASP A 336 -16.80 -20.95 15.26
CA ASP A 336 -15.51 -20.42 15.68
C ASP A 336 -14.37 -21.25 15.09
N MET A 337 -13.42 -20.58 14.46
CA MET A 337 -12.28 -21.19 13.77
C MET A 337 -11.02 -20.37 14.02
N GLU A 338 -9.93 -21.07 14.31
CA GLU A 338 -8.61 -20.44 14.39
C GLU A 338 -8.24 -19.77 13.05
N PRO A 339 -7.69 -18.56 13.07
CA PRO A 339 -7.34 -17.82 11.84
C PRO A 339 -6.45 -18.60 10.88
N THR A 340 -5.48 -19.37 11.38
CA THR A 340 -4.65 -20.25 10.53
C THR A 340 -5.49 -21.29 9.81
N ARG A 341 -6.51 -21.84 10.49
CA ARG A 341 -7.42 -22.79 9.86
C ARG A 341 -8.27 -22.14 8.77
N ILE A 342 -8.74 -20.93 8.98
CA ILE A 342 -9.45 -20.15 7.93
C ILE A 342 -8.56 -19.98 6.70
N MET A 343 -7.32 -19.59 6.89
CA MET A 343 -6.36 -19.41 5.79
C MET A 343 -6.08 -20.71 5.01
N GLU A 344 -5.99 -21.85 5.69
CA GLU A 344 -5.85 -23.16 5.05
C GLU A 344 -7.09 -23.51 4.20
N LEU A 345 -8.29 -23.25 4.71
CA LEU A 345 -9.55 -23.49 3.99
C LEU A 345 -9.66 -22.60 2.77
N LEU A 346 -9.38 -21.30 2.91
CA LEU A 346 -9.33 -20.35 1.80
C LEU A 346 -8.32 -20.79 0.74
N GLY A 347 -7.09 -21.12 1.14
CA GLY A 347 -6.04 -21.59 0.24
C GLY A 347 -6.38 -22.91 -0.50
N LYS A 348 -7.31 -23.71 0.03
CA LYS A 348 -7.87 -24.90 -0.63
C LYS A 348 -8.98 -24.50 -1.63
N ASN A 349 -9.90 -23.65 -1.21
CA ASN A 349 -11.09 -23.29 -2.02
C ASN A 349 -10.70 -22.50 -3.27
N ILE A 350 -9.75 -21.57 -3.17
CA ILE A 350 -9.32 -20.74 -4.30
C ILE A 350 -8.77 -21.53 -5.50
N ARG A 351 -8.34 -22.78 -5.30
CA ARG A 351 -7.77 -23.61 -6.38
C ARG A 351 -8.73 -23.92 -7.51
N GLN A 352 -10.03 -23.74 -7.28
CA GLN A 352 -11.07 -23.97 -8.28
C GLN A 352 -11.21 -22.75 -9.22
N ASP A 353 -10.99 -21.56 -8.69
CA ASP A 353 -11.35 -20.30 -9.34
C ASP A 353 -10.12 -19.48 -9.76
N PHE A 354 -8.96 -19.71 -9.13
CA PHE A 354 -7.75 -18.89 -9.31
C PHE A 354 -6.53 -19.73 -9.69
N PRO A 355 -5.59 -19.16 -10.48
CA PRO A 355 -4.31 -19.82 -10.80
C PRO A 355 -3.53 -20.21 -9.54
N SER A 356 -2.83 -21.34 -9.59
CA SER A 356 -2.03 -21.82 -8.47
C SER A 356 -0.82 -20.93 -8.21
N THR A 357 -0.60 -20.57 -6.94
CA THR A 357 0.62 -19.90 -6.48
C THR A 357 1.67 -20.87 -5.92
N ALA A 358 1.47 -22.20 -5.98
CA ALA A 358 2.21 -23.18 -5.19
C ALA A 358 2.09 -22.91 -3.67
N SER A 359 2.88 -23.62 -2.85
CA SER A 359 2.90 -23.39 -1.40
C SER A 359 3.45 -21.98 -1.08
N VAL A 360 2.75 -21.25 -0.24
CA VAL A 360 3.14 -19.94 0.28
C VAL A 360 3.19 -20.04 1.79
N ASP A 361 4.35 -19.74 2.35
CA ASP A 361 4.51 -19.64 3.80
C ASP A 361 3.99 -18.28 4.28
N PHE A 362 3.18 -18.29 5.30
CA PHE A 362 2.65 -17.09 5.94
C PHE A 362 2.62 -17.23 7.46
N GLU A 363 2.63 -16.10 8.14
CA GLU A 363 2.50 -16.01 9.59
C GLU A 363 1.29 -15.17 9.95
N ILE A 364 0.57 -15.56 10.99
CA ILE A 364 -0.47 -14.74 11.60
C ILE A 364 0.07 -14.22 12.92
N ARG A 365 0.00 -12.90 13.09
CA ARG A 365 0.43 -12.20 14.29
C ARG A 365 -0.68 -11.33 14.84
N SER A 366 -0.68 -11.11 16.16
CA SER A 366 -1.59 -10.16 16.80
C SER A 366 -1.03 -8.76 16.72
N VAL A 367 -1.91 -7.78 16.48
CA VAL A 367 -1.59 -6.36 16.67
C VAL A 367 -1.23 -6.11 18.13
N HIS A 368 -0.25 -5.26 18.38
CA HIS A 368 0.10 -4.88 19.75
C HIS A 368 -1.08 -4.14 20.39
N LYS A 369 -1.42 -4.48 21.63
CA LYS A 369 -2.61 -3.98 22.34
C LYS A 369 -2.77 -2.46 22.31
N SER A 370 -1.67 -1.72 22.39
CA SER A 370 -1.69 -0.25 22.37
C SER A 370 -1.94 0.36 21.00
N MET A 371 -1.96 -0.46 19.94
CA MET A 371 -2.23 -0.04 18.55
C MET A 371 -3.63 -0.48 18.08
N GLU A 372 -4.35 -1.29 18.85
CA GLU A 372 -5.64 -1.88 18.47
C GLU A 372 -6.69 -0.82 18.13
N GLU A 373 -6.68 0.32 18.83
CA GLU A 373 -7.62 1.43 18.61
C GLU A 373 -7.45 2.08 17.23
N PHE A 374 -6.23 2.07 16.70
CA PHE A 374 -5.85 2.84 15.50
C PHE A 374 -5.80 2.00 14.23
N LEU A 375 -5.86 0.66 14.34
CA LEU A 375 -5.69 -0.23 13.20
C LEU A 375 -6.98 -0.94 12.81
N SER A 376 -7.04 -1.35 11.53
CA SER A 376 -8.10 -2.18 10.96
C SER A 376 -8.21 -3.54 11.67
N PRO A 377 -9.32 -4.29 11.46
CA PRO A 377 -9.50 -5.62 12.07
C PRO A 377 -8.42 -6.62 11.69
N ALA A 378 -7.89 -6.53 10.47
CA ALA A 378 -6.67 -7.23 10.05
C ALA A 378 -5.98 -6.41 8.97
N PHE A 379 -4.70 -6.72 8.69
CA PHE A 379 -3.96 -6.20 7.55
C PHE A 379 -2.80 -7.13 7.16
N TYR A 380 -2.51 -7.17 5.88
CA TYR A 380 -1.35 -7.87 5.33
C TYR A 380 -0.16 -6.92 5.21
N LEU A 381 0.99 -7.31 5.76
CA LEU A 381 2.24 -6.58 5.58
C LEU A 381 3.02 -7.16 4.39
N THR A 382 3.11 -6.38 3.33
CA THR A 382 3.86 -6.76 2.12
C THR A 382 5.35 -6.89 2.44
N PRO A 383 5.98 -8.04 2.17
CA PRO A 383 7.41 -8.22 2.40
C PRO A 383 8.25 -7.45 1.38
N PRO A 384 9.53 -7.13 1.69
CA PRO A 384 10.46 -6.57 0.73
C PRO A 384 10.59 -7.45 -0.51
N MET A 385 10.67 -6.82 -1.70
CA MET A 385 10.64 -7.50 -2.98
C MET A 385 11.82 -8.45 -3.22
N ASP A 386 12.97 -8.19 -2.60
CA ASP A 386 14.18 -9.01 -2.71
C ASP A 386 14.15 -10.28 -1.84
N THR A 387 13.23 -10.37 -0.88
CA THR A 387 13.03 -11.55 -0.04
C THR A 387 11.72 -12.26 -0.34
N GLY A 388 10.65 -11.52 -0.67
CA GLY A 388 9.31 -12.05 -0.83
C GLY A 388 8.76 -12.77 0.42
N ALA A 389 9.39 -12.54 1.57
CA ALA A 389 9.07 -13.16 2.87
C ALA A 389 9.65 -12.31 4.03
N PRO A 390 9.09 -12.47 5.26
CA PRO A 390 7.90 -13.24 5.60
C PRO A 390 6.61 -12.58 5.10
N ASN A 391 5.60 -13.39 4.76
CA ASN A 391 4.24 -12.90 4.51
C ASN A 391 3.51 -12.87 5.85
N VAL A 392 3.18 -11.71 6.37
CA VAL A 392 2.59 -11.57 7.71
C VAL A 392 1.20 -10.95 7.59
N ILE A 393 0.21 -11.60 8.20
CA ILE A 393 -1.12 -11.03 8.40
C ILE A 393 -1.28 -10.72 9.87
N TYR A 394 -1.58 -9.47 10.20
CA TYR A 394 -1.87 -9.03 11.55
C TYR A 394 -3.37 -9.07 11.81
N ILE A 395 -3.76 -9.53 13.00
CA ILE A 395 -5.14 -9.53 13.48
C ILE A 395 -5.25 -8.61 14.69
N ASN A 396 -6.24 -7.73 14.64
CA ASN A 396 -6.56 -6.79 15.70
C ASN A 396 -7.67 -7.36 16.60
N HIS A 397 -7.30 -7.82 17.79
CA HIS A 397 -8.24 -8.40 18.75
C HIS A 397 -9.03 -7.35 19.55
N GLY A 398 -8.67 -6.08 19.46
CA GLY A 398 -9.44 -4.95 20.05
C GLY A 398 -10.76 -4.66 19.31
N ARG A 399 -10.94 -5.24 18.13
CA ARG A 399 -12.17 -5.13 17.31
C ARG A 399 -12.98 -6.41 17.42
N GLN A 400 -14.21 -6.30 17.94
CA GLN A 400 -15.15 -7.42 17.92
C GLN A 400 -15.81 -7.48 16.54
N ILE A 401 -15.53 -8.54 15.80
CA ILE A 401 -16.12 -8.85 14.48
C ILE A 401 -16.76 -10.24 14.52
N SER A 402 -17.72 -10.50 13.64
CA SER A 402 -18.33 -11.84 13.50
C SER A 402 -17.33 -12.83 12.89
N ASN A 403 -17.58 -14.14 13.03
CA ASN A 403 -16.74 -15.16 12.42
C ASN A 403 -16.81 -15.10 10.88
N LEU A 404 -17.98 -14.75 10.31
CA LEU A 404 -18.11 -14.51 8.88
C LEU A 404 -17.27 -13.31 8.43
N GLU A 405 -17.29 -12.22 9.20
CA GLU A 405 -16.47 -11.04 8.92
C GLU A 405 -14.98 -11.37 9.02
N LEU A 406 -14.55 -12.14 10.04
CA LEU A 406 -13.17 -12.60 10.14
C LEU A 406 -12.76 -13.47 8.93
N PHE A 407 -13.64 -14.37 8.50
CA PHE A 407 -13.39 -15.24 7.33
C PHE A 407 -13.19 -14.42 6.05
N THR A 408 -14.08 -13.46 5.78
CA THR A 408 -14.00 -12.61 4.58
C THR A 408 -12.86 -11.59 4.67
N THR A 409 -12.53 -11.08 5.86
CA THR A 409 -11.36 -10.23 6.09
C THR A 409 -10.05 -11.00 5.85
N LEU A 410 -9.95 -12.24 6.31
CA LEU A 410 -8.79 -13.07 6.04
C LEU A 410 -8.70 -13.50 4.56
N ALA A 411 -9.81 -13.54 3.85
CA ALA A 411 -9.78 -13.70 2.39
C ALA A 411 -9.26 -12.45 1.69
N HIS A 412 -9.66 -11.25 2.15
CA HIS A 412 -9.19 -9.96 1.67
C HIS A 412 -7.67 -9.80 1.89
N GLU A 413 -7.18 -10.08 3.10
CA GLU A 413 -5.77 -9.92 3.44
C GLU A 413 -4.89 -11.08 2.92
N GLY A 414 -5.44 -12.27 2.83
CA GLY A 414 -4.72 -13.51 2.55
C GLY A 414 -5.03 -14.13 1.19
N PHE A 415 -5.88 -15.16 1.18
CA PHE A 415 -6.24 -15.95 0.00
C PHE A 415 -7.73 -15.79 -0.35
N PRO A 416 -8.03 -15.28 -1.59
CA PRO A 416 -7.16 -14.91 -2.70
C PRO A 416 -6.82 -13.40 -2.78
N GLY A 417 -6.83 -12.67 -1.67
CA GLY A 417 -6.65 -11.22 -1.60
C GLY A 417 -5.20 -10.76 -1.74
N HIS A 418 -4.79 -9.82 -0.86
CA HIS A 418 -3.51 -9.11 -0.95
C HIS A 418 -2.28 -10.03 -0.98
N LEU A 419 -2.21 -11.01 -0.07
CA LEU A 419 -1.08 -11.96 -0.03
C LEU A 419 -0.99 -12.75 -1.33
N TYR A 420 -2.12 -13.28 -1.82
CA TYR A 420 -2.14 -14.00 -3.08
C TYR A 420 -1.71 -13.11 -4.25
N GLN A 421 -2.25 -11.90 -4.35
CA GLN A 421 -1.92 -10.95 -5.41
C GLN A 421 -0.43 -10.62 -5.42
N THR A 422 0.15 -10.32 -4.26
CA THR A 422 1.57 -9.99 -4.08
C THR A 422 2.47 -11.15 -4.52
N VAL A 423 2.19 -12.36 -4.04
CA VAL A 423 2.98 -13.55 -4.37
C VAL A 423 2.83 -13.93 -5.85
N TYR A 424 1.62 -13.86 -6.39
CA TYR A 424 1.37 -14.14 -7.81
C TYR A 424 2.10 -13.14 -8.70
N PHE A 425 2.03 -11.84 -8.38
CA PHE A 425 2.73 -10.78 -9.09
C PHE A 425 4.24 -10.98 -9.06
N GLY A 426 4.83 -11.23 -7.89
CA GLY A 426 6.27 -11.44 -7.74
C GLY A 426 6.79 -12.62 -8.56
N ARG A 427 6.01 -13.69 -8.67
CA ARG A 427 6.36 -14.88 -9.48
C ARG A 427 6.39 -14.65 -10.99
N GLN A 428 5.77 -13.57 -11.47
CA GLN A 428 5.85 -13.18 -12.88
C GLN A 428 7.17 -12.47 -13.20
N SER A 429 8.06 -12.29 -12.23
CA SER A 429 9.34 -11.58 -12.37
C SER A 429 9.16 -10.23 -13.08
N PRO A 430 8.29 -9.34 -12.58
CA PRO A 430 8.08 -8.05 -13.21
C PRO A 430 9.32 -7.17 -13.11
N SER A 431 9.44 -6.16 -13.99
CA SER A 431 10.45 -5.12 -13.81
C SER A 431 10.34 -4.47 -12.43
N HIS A 432 11.46 -4.21 -11.74
CA HIS A 432 11.51 -3.71 -10.37
C HIS A 432 10.71 -2.43 -10.18
N ILE A 433 10.73 -1.53 -11.16
CA ILE A 433 9.95 -0.29 -11.09
C ILE A 433 8.44 -0.53 -10.92
N ARG A 434 7.91 -1.67 -11.36
CA ARG A 434 6.48 -1.99 -11.20
C ARG A 434 6.06 -2.25 -9.75
N TYR A 435 7.00 -2.54 -8.85
CA TYR A 435 6.72 -2.62 -7.41
C TYR A 435 6.52 -1.25 -6.76
N LEU A 436 6.98 -0.18 -7.42
CA LEU A 436 6.81 1.20 -6.93
C LEU A 436 5.61 1.91 -7.55
N ILE A 437 5.02 1.35 -8.62
CA ILE A 437 3.79 1.88 -9.21
C ILE A 437 2.61 1.29 -8.46
N ASP A 438 2.11 2.03 -7.50
CA ASP A 438 0.97 1.62 -6.69
C ASP A 438 -0.28 2.41 -7.08
N TYR A 439 -1.37 1.67 -7.28
CA TYR A 439 -2.72 2.20 -7.40
C TYR A 439 -3.57 1.51 -6.33
N SER A 440 -3.78 2.19 -5.21
CA SER A 440 -4.53 1.62 -4.08
C SER A 440 -5.90 1.11 -4.50
N GLY A 441 -6.58 1.80 -5.42
CA GLY A 441 -7.85 1.32 -5.97
C GLY A 441 -7.75 0.04 -6.79
N TYR A 442 -6.59 -0.27 -7.39
CA TYR A 442 -6.37 -1.57 -8.03
C TYR A 442 -6.11 -2.68 -6.99
N VAL A 443 -5.32 -2.39 -5.98
CA VAL A 443 -4.96 -3.34 -4.92
C VAL A 443 -6.19 -3.66 -4.06
N GLU A 444 -6.89 -2.64 -3.56
CA GLU A 444 -8.11 -2.76 -2.78
C GLU A 444 -9.30 -3.29 -3.61
N GLY A 445 -9.37 -2.88 -4.88
CA GLY A 445 -10.39 -3.37 -5.80
C GLY A 445 -10.27 -4.86 -6.08
N TRP A 446 -9.03 -5.38 -6.19
CA TRP A 446 -8.79 -6.83 -6.27
C TRP A 446 -9.26 -7.52 -5.00
N ALA A 447 -8.82 -7.07 -3.83
CA ALA A 447 -9.18 -7.67 -2.55
C ALA A 447 -10.69 -7.64 -2.30
N THR A 448 -11.36 -6.52 -2.63
CA THR A 448 -12.83 -6.41 -2.58
C THR A 448 -13.51 -7.36 -3.57
N TYR A 449 -13.01 -7.45 -4.80
CA TYR A 449 -13.56 -8.39 -5.79
C TYR A 449 -13.54 -9.83 -5.29
N VAL A 450 -12.44 -10.25 -4.69
CA VAL A 450 -12.30 -11.63 -4.22
C VAL A 450 -13.04 -11.90 -2.90
N GLU A 451 -13.45 -10.88 -2.15
CA GLU A 451 -14.37 -11.03 -1.02
C GLU A 451 -15.69 -11.71 -1.48
N SER A 452 -16.18 -11.41 -2.69
CA SER A 452 -17.41 -12.04 -3.22
C SER A 452 -17.29 -13.57 -3.28
N TYR A 453 -16.14 -14.09 -3.70
CA TYR A 453 -15.86 -15.53 -3.68
C TYR A 453 -15.76 -16.08 -2.25
N ALA A 454 -15.18 -15.30 -1.32
CA ALA A 454 -15.09 -15.70 0.08
C ALA A 454 -16.47 -15.87 0.73
N TYR A 455 -17.44 -15.02 0.41
CA TYR A 455 -18.82 -15.19 0.84
C TYR A 455 -19.45 -16.48 0.27
N ASP A 456 -19.16 -16.80 -0.99
CA ASP A 456 -19.64 -18.08 -1.59
C ASP A 456 -18.97 -19.29 -0.90
N TYR A 457 -17.67 -19.24 -0.64
CA TYR A 457 -16.98 -20.32 0.10
C TYR A 457 -17.49 -20.47 1.54
N ALA A 458 -17.84 -19.36 2.21
CA ALA A 458 -18.36 -19.38 3.57
C ALA A 458 -19.70 -20.14 3.70
N ALA A 459 -20.50 -20.19 2.63
CA ALA A 459 -21.78 -20.90 2.62
C ALA A 459 -21.65 -22.39 2.96
N ASP A 460 -20.57 -23.04 2.49
CA ASP A 460 -20.34 -24.47 2.79
C ASP A 460 -20.12 -24.71 4.30
N TYR A 461 -19.47 -23.76 4.98
CA TYR A 461 -19.19 -23.86 6.43
C TYR A 461 -20.40 -23.44 7.28
N LEU A 462 -21.19 -22.50 6.79
CA LEU A 462 -22.44 -22.09 7.43
C LEU A 462 -23.50 -23.21 7.38
N SER A 463 -23.56 -23.97 6.28
CA SER A 463 -24.48 -25.10 6.12
C SER A 463 -24.12 -26.34 6.97
N ALA A 464 -22.90 -26.39 7.51
CA ALA A 464 -22.50 -27.49 8.42
C ALA A 464 -23.25 -27.47 9.77
N GLY A 465 -24.01 -26.40 10.07
CA GLY A 465 -24.85 -26.24 11.26
C GLY A 465 -26.30 -26.65 11.02
N THR A 466 -27.24 -25.74 11.30
CA THR A 466 -28.70 -25.97 11.25
C THR A 466 -29.37 -25.55 9.95
N LEU A 467 -28.62 -24.84 9.07
CA LEU A 467 -29.17 -24.31 7.82
C LEU A 467 -29.06 -25.32 6.68
N SER A 468 -30.02 -25.29 5.77
CA SER A 468 -29.88 -25.96 4.48
C SER A 468 -28.81 -25.23 3.63
N SER A 469 -28.22 -25.94 2.64
CA SER A 469 -27.25 -25.33 1.72
C SER A 469 -27.83 -24.12 0.97
N GLN A 470 -29.12 -24.11 0.66
CA GLN A 470 -29.77 -22.98 0.00
C GLN A 470 -29.89 -21.77 0.94
N GLU A 471 -30.26 -21.99 2.20
CA GLU A 471 -30.33 -20.91 3.20
C GLU A 471 -28.96 -20.34 3.51
N ALA A 472 -27.95 -21.19 3.63
CA ALA A 472 -26.56 -20.77 3.85
C ALA A 472 -26.06 -19.89 2.69
N SER A 473 -26.25 -20.35 1.45
CA SER A 473 -25.88 -19.55 0.26
C SER A 473 -26.65 -18.23 0.18
N ALA A 474 -27.95 -18.25 0.52
CA ALA A 474 -28.75 -17.03 0.52
C ALA A 474 -28.31 -16.05 1.62
N CYS A 475 -27.92 -16.52 2.81
CA CYS A 475 -27.39 -15.69 3.89
C CYS A 475 -26.07 -15.02 3.49
N THR A 476 -25.10 -15.80 3.00
CA THR A 476 -23.78 -15.25 2.62
C THR A 476 -23.90 -14.32 1.41
N ARG A 477 -24.75 -14.65 0.43
CA ARG A 477 -25.05 -13.76 -0.70
C ARG A 477 -25.66 -12.43 -0.23
N LEU A 478 -26.59 -12.45 0.69
CA LEU A 478 -27.19 -11.23 1.27
C LEU A 478 -26.13 -10.39 2.01
N SER A 479 -25.22 -11.03 2.72
CA SER A 479 -24.10 -10.35 3.41
C SER A 479 -23.18 -9.66 2.40
N TRP A 480 -22.81 -10.33 1.30
CA TRP A 480 -22.04 -9.72 0.22
C TRP A 480 -22.76 -8.53 -0.43
N LEU A 481 -24.05 -8.69 -0.77
CA LEU A 481 -24.85 -7.62 -1.38
C LEU A 481 -24.93 -6.39 -0.46
N ASN A 482 -25.10 -6.59 0.85
CA ASN A 482 -25.06 -5.50 1.83
C ASN A 482 -23.68 -4.81 1.86
N ARG A 483 -22.59 -5.57 1.79
CA ARG A 483 -21.23 -5.02 1.67
C ARG A 483 -21.07 -4.15 0.41
N SER A 484 -21.50 -4.68 -0.75
CA SER A 484 -21.45 -3.98 -2.05
C SER A 484 -22.28 -2.70 -2.06
N VAL A 485 -23.51 -2.76 -1.53
CA VAL A 485 -24.39 -1.59 -1.37
C VAL A 485 -23.70 -0.50 -0.55
N ASN A 486 -23.11 -0.84 0.61
CA ASN A 486 -22.42 0.12 1.45
C ASN A 486 -21.23 0.76 0.73
N LEU A 487 -20.42 -0.01 0.01
CA LEU A 487 -19.31 0.50 -0.78
C LEU A 487 -19.79 1.48 -1.87
N CYS A 488 -20.88 1.16 -2.57
CA CYS A 488 -21.47 2.04 -3.56
C CYS A 488 -21.98 3.36 -2.92
N ILE A 489 -22.63 3.28 -1.76
CA ILE A 489 -23.11 4.46 -1.03
C ILE A 489 -21.95 5.34 -0.61
N TYR A 490 -20.89 4.78 0.02
CA TYR A 490 -19.72 5.55 0.42
C TYR A 490 -19.04 6.22 -0.78
N SER A 491 -18.89 5.51 -1.89
CA SER A 491 -18.30 6.06 -3.10
C SER A 491 -19.15 7.20 -3.71
N LEU A 492 -20.49 7.05 -3.70
CA LEU A 492 -21.40 8.11 -4.17
C LEU A 492 -21.38 9.33 -3.24
N LEU A 493 -21.29 9.11 -1.92
CA LEU A 493 -21.15 10.20 -0.95
C LEU A 493 -19.82 10.94 -1.14
N ASP A 494 -18.73 10.22 -1.36
CA ASP A 494 -17.41 10.79 -1.63
C ASP A 494 -17.44 11.70 -2.87
N VAL A 495 -17.97 11.21 -3.99
CA VAL A 495 -18.18 12.03 -5.21
C VAL A 495 -19.10 13.22 -4.92
N GLY A 496 -20.21 13.01 -4.20
CA GLY A 496 -21.16 14.04 -3.86
C GLY A 496 -20.50 15.18 -3.07
N ILE A 497 -19.74 14.84 -2.04
CA ILE A 497 -19.10 15.82 -1.16
C ILE A 497 -17.92 16.52 -1.86
N HIS A 498 -17.05 15.77 -2.51
CA HIS A 498 -15.77 16.29 -2.99
C HIS A 498 -15.82 16.85 -4.43
N TYR A 499 -16.78 16.42 -5.25
CA TYR A 499 -16.88 16.85 -6.65
C TYR A 499 -18.10 17.75 -6.92
N HIS A 500 -19.25 17.50 -6.28
CA HIS A 500 -20.47 18.30 -6.49
C HIS A 500 -20.68 19.37 -5.42
N GLY A 501 -20.44 19.09 -4.15
CA GLY A 501 -20.62 19.98 -3.01
C GLY A 501 -21.89 19.74 -2.22
#